data_c1ad7cbbe1f8bfd2e9ad878d8759025a
#
_entry.id   c1ad7cbbe1f8bfd2e9ad878d8759025a
#
_cell.length_a   1.000
_cell.length_b   1.000
_cell.length_c   1.000
_cell.angle_alpha   90.00
_cell.angle_beta   90.00
_cell.angle_gamma   90.00
#
_symmetry.space_group_name_H-M   'P 1'
#
loop_
_entity.id
_entity.type
_entity.pdbx_description
1 polymer ?
#
loop_
_entity_poly.entity_id
_entity_poly.type
_entity_poly.pdbx_seq_one_letter_code
_entity_poly.pdbx_strand_id
1 'polypeptide(L)'
;MSGRDTGRTIRLRDGSVVEVRPLSAREIAGLARFNAALSARSRALFLPHAYDGATLARHVARHARGEDLGLVAAEEERIVAYAFLWEYDRPFPVLGLGVADPWQGRGLGGALLDRLVAAAVAAARDGIELTTVPHTARARSLYESRGFRLAGEVDNVAGDGRVVRELRMRLMLRADARTPERRFAPPG
;
A
#
# COMPACT_ATOMS: atom_id res chain seq x y z
N MET A 1 -24.29 -11.92 -19.72
CA MET A 1 -22.94 -11.85 -20.34
C MET A 1 -21.95 -11.51 -19.23
N SER A 2 -21.23 -12.52 -18.76
CA SER A 2 -20.28 -12.38 -17.66
C SER A 2 -19.04 -11.66 -18.21
N GLY A 3 -18.85 -10.40 -17.86
CA GLY A 3 -17.62 -9.65 -18.17
C GLY A 3 -16.44 -10.33 -17.50
N ARG A 4 -15.51 -10.85 -18.28
CA ARG A 4 -14.25 -11.42 -17.81
C ARG A 4 -13.53 -10.32 -17.03
N ASP A 5 -13.36 -10.53 -15.73
CA ASP A 5 -12.47 -9.71 -14.89
C ASP A 5 -11.06 -9.88 -15.47
N THR A 6 -10.60 -8.89 -16.23
CA THR A 6 -9.28 -8.91 -16.89
C THR A 6 -8.13 -8.64 -15.90
N GLY A 7 -8.39 -8.70 -14.60
CA GLY A 7 -7.39 -8.36 -13.57
C GLY A 7 -7.04 -6.87 -13.50
N ARG A 8 -7.62 -6.03 -14.35
CA ARG A 8 -7.38 -4.58 -14.39
C ARG A 8 -8.40 -3.75 -13.63
N THR A 9 -9.57 -4.30 -13.31
CA THR A 9 -10.64 -3.57 -12.62
C THR A 9 -10.99 -4.19 -11.28
N ILE A 10 -11.55 -3.38 -10.39
CA ILE A 10 -12.20 -3.81 -9.15
C ILE A 10 -13.61 -3.26 -9.16
N ARG A 11 -14.60 -4.14 -8.98
CA ARG A 11 -15.98 -3.75 -8.68
C ARG A 11 -16.13 -3.62 -7.17
N LEU A 12 -16.58 -2.47 -6.73
CA LEU A 12 -16.77 -2.14 -5.33
C LEU A 12 -18.15 -2.59 -4.83
N ARG A 13 -18.36 -2.54 -3.51
CA ARG A 13 -19.61 -2.98 -2.86
C ARG A 13 -20.84 -2.18 -3.30
N ASP A 14 -20.67 -0.92 -3.66
CA ASP A 14 -21.72 -0.04 -4.16
C ASP A 14 -21.95 -0.14 -5.67
N GLY A 15 -21.28 -1.09 -6.34
CA GLY A 15 -21.38 -1.33 -7.78
C GLY A 15 -20.43 -0.46 -8.63
N SER A 16 -19.79 0.55 -8.07
CA SER A 16 -18.79 1.35 -8.80
C SER A 16 -17.59 0.50 -9.21
N VAL A 17 -16.91 0.91 -10.28
CA VAL A 17 -15.76 0.18 -10.85
C VAL A 17 -14.58 1.13 -10.92
N VAL A 18 -13.43 0.67 -10.46
CA VAL A 18 -12.15 1.36 -10.59
C VAL A 18 -11.18 0.55 -11.41
N GLU A 19 -10.36 1.22 -12.22
CA GLU A 19 -9.22 0.59 -12.90
C GLU A 19 -8.06 0.48 -11.93
N VAL A 20 -7.38 -0.67 -11.93
CA VAL A 20 -6.12 -0.86 -11.19
C VAL A 20 -5.00 -1.09 -12.18
N ARG A 21 -3.94 -0.30 -12.03
CA ARG A 21 -2.80 -0.33 -12.95
C ARG A 21 -1.48 -0.19 -12.21
N PRO A 22 -0.39 -0.71 -12.80
CA PRO A 22 0.96 -0.56 -12.23
C PRO A 22 1.38 0.89 -12.15
N LEU A 23 2.18 1.20 -11.12
CA LEU A 23 2.83 2.51 -10.99
C LEU A 23 3.72 2.79 -12.20
N SER A 24 3.60 3.98 -12.77
CA SER A 24 4.40 4.41 -13.92
C SER A 24 4.63 5.92 -13.89
N ALA A 25 5.48 6.43 -14.78
CA ALA A 25 5.79 7.86 -14.83
C ALA A 25 4.55 8.74 -15.07
N ARG A 26 3.54 8.23 -15.76
CA ARG A 26 2.27 8.96 -16.00
C ARG A 26 1.47 9.22 -14.72
N GLU A 27 1.73 8.44 -13.64
CA GLU A 27 1.01 8.53 -12.39
C GLU A 27 1.56 9.62 -11.44
N ILE A 28 2.75 10.17 -11.71
CA ILE A 28 3.44 11.12 -10.81
C ILE A 28 2.54 12.32 -10.47
N ALA A 29 2.02 13.02 -11.49
CA ALA A 29 1.14 14.16 -11.27
C ALA A 29 -0.19 13.76 -10.59
N GLY A 30 -0.72 12.57 -10.92
CA GLY A 30 -1.92 12.00 -10.31
C GLY A 30 -1.72 11.69 -8.83
N LEU A 31 -0.58 11.11 -8.45
CA LEU A 31 -0.25 10.82 -7.05
C LEU A 31 -0.05 12.09 -6.21
N ALA A 32 0.56 13.12 -6.76
CA ALA A 32 0.65 14.41 -6.07
C ALA A 32 -0.74 15.00 -5.80
N ARG A 33 -1.65 14.97 -6.79
CA ARG A 33 -3.05 15.39 -6.61
C ARG A 33 -3.81 14.50 -5.62
N PHE A 34 -3.61 13.17 -5.68
CA PHE A 34 -4.21 12.23 -4.72
C PHE A 34 -3.84 12.61 -3.28
N ASN A 35 -2.56 12.80 -2.97
CA ASN A 35 -2.13 13.19 -1.64
C ASN A 35 -2.68 14.56 -1.21
N ALA A 36 -2.68 15.54 -2.11
CA ALA A 36 -3.23 16.88 -1.83
C ALA A 36 -4.74 16.85 -1.52
N ALA A 37 -5.47 15.92 -2.13
CA ALA A 37 -6.93 15.78 -1.95
C ALA A 37 -7.33 14.98 -0.70
N LEU A 38 -6.38 14.31 -0.02
CA LEU A 38 -6.67 13.62 1.24
C LEU A 38 -7.03 14.64 2.34
N SER A 39 -7.99 14.30 3.18
CA SER A 39 -8.24 15.05 4.41
C SER A 39 -6.99 15.12 5.29
N ALA A 40 -6.90 16.11 6.16
CA ALA A 40 -5.78 16.21 7.12
C ALA A 40 -5.63 14.93 7.95
N ARG A 41 -6.76 14.31 8.35
CA ARG A 41 -6.77 13.03 9.06
C ARG A 41 -6.19 11.91 8.22
N SER A 42 -6.67 11.71 6.99
CA SER A 42 -6.19 10.63 6.11
C SER A 42 -4.73 10.81 5.74
N ARG A 43 -4.29 12.06 5.53
CA ARG A 43 -2.88 12.38 5.26
C ARG A 43 -1.99 12.10 6.47
N ALA A 44 -2.45 12.37 7.69
CA ALA A 44 -1.70 12.04 8.91
C ALA A 44 -1.55 10.52 9.12
N LEU A 45 -2.46 9.72 8.57
CA LEU A 45 -2.45 8.26 8.66
C LEU A 45 -1.71 7.57 7.50
N PHE A 46 -1.54 8.27 6.38
CA PHE A 46 -0.89 7.74 5.18
C PHE A 46 0.02 8.80 4.55
N LEU A 47 1.22 8.88 5.06
CA LEU A 47 2.31 9.71 4.53
C LEU A 47 3.58 8.87 4.42
N PRO A 48 3.60 7.87 3.52
CA PRO A 48 4.71 6.91 3.43
C PRO A 48 6.00 7.58 2.95
N HIS A 49 5.91 8.61 2.11
CA HIS A 49 7.01 9.38 1.54
C HIS A 49 6.53 10.80 1.19
N ALA A 50 7.44 11.68 0.85
CA ALA A 50 7.10 12.97 0.25
C ALA A 50 6.47 12.77 -1.14
N TYR A 51 5.52 13.63 -1.51
CA TYR A 51 4.81 13.55 -2.79
C TYR A 51 5.30 14.61 -3.80
N ASP A 52 6.56 15.03 -3.67
CA ASP A 52 7.24 15.84 -4.69
C ASP A 52 7.66 14.97 -5.91
N GLY A 53 7.87 15.65 -7.05
CA GLY A 53 8.15 14.97 -8.30
C GLY A 53 9.42 14.12 -8.29
N ALA A 54 10.47 14.52 -7.58
CA ALA A 54 11.73 13.78 -7.51
C ALA A 54 11.56 12.48 -6.70
N THR A 55 10.88 12.56 -5.56
CA THR A 55 10.57 11.38 -4.73
C THR A 55 9.68 10.39 -5.48
N LEU A 56 8.61 10.87 -6.11
CA LEU A 56 7.72 10.01 -6.90
C LEU A 56 8.44 9.37 -8.10
N ALA A 57 9.34 10.11 -8.77
CA ALA A 57 10.15 9.56 -9.86
C ALA A 57 11.09 8.44 -9.38
N ARG A 58 11.67 8.56 -8.18
CA ARG A 58 12.48 7.48 -7.59
C ARG A 58 11.66 6.22 -7.35
N HIS A 59 10.45 6.33 -6.77
CA HIS A 59 9.56 5.17 -6.55
C HIS A 59 9.12 4.52 -7.87
N VAL A 60 8.84 5.33 -8.91
CA VAL A 60 8.57 4.82 -10.27
C VAL A 60 9.77 4.05 -10.82
N ALA A 61 10.99 4.59 -10.67
CA ALA A 61 12.22 3.93 -11.14
C ALA A 61 12.48 2.61 -10.38
N ARG A 62 12.25 2.57 -9.05
CA ARG A 62 12.37 1.36 -8.23
C ARG A 62 11.35 0.30 -8.68
N HIS A 63 10.09 0.71 -8.94
CA HIS A 63 9.07 -0.18 -9.48
C HIS A 63 9.48 -0.75 -10.85
N ALA A 64 10.01 0.08 -11.75
CA ALA A 64 10.47 -0.35 -13.08
C ALA A 64 11.62 -1.36 -13.03
N ARG A 65 12.46 -1.31 -11.98
CA ARG A 65 13.54 -2.29 -11.75
C ARG A 65 13.08 -3.54 -10.98
N GLY A 66 11.82 -3.62 -10.56
CA GLY A 66 11.29 -4.73 -9.77
C GLY A 66 11.73 -4.74 -8.29
N GLU A 67 12.36 -3.67 -7.81
CA GLU A 67 12.73 -3.51 -6.39
C GLU A 67 11.50 -3.24 -5.51
N ASP A 68 10.50 -2.57 -6.08
CA ASP A 68 9.21 -2.29 -5.46
C ASP A 68 8.08 -2.77 -6.38
N LEU A 69 6.91 -3.03 -5.79
CA LEU A 69 5.66 -3.21 -6.52
C LEU A 69 4.70 -2.08 -6.16
N GLY A 70 4.32 -1.24 -7.13
CA GLY A 70 3.36 -0.16 -6.93
C GLY A 70 2.12 -0.34 -7.78
N LEU A 71 0.95 -0.07 -7.19
CA LEU A 71 -0.35 -0.10 -7.84
C LEU A 71 -1.10 1.20 -7.55
N VAL A 72 -1.79 1.72 -8.56
CA VAL A 72 -2.77 2.78 -8.37
C VAL A 72 -4.16 2.27 -8.77
N ALA A 73 -5.19 2.70 -8.03
CA ALA A 73 -6.58 2.55 -8.46
C ALA A 73 -7.10 3.91 -8.89
N ALA A 74 -7.77 3.95 -10.03
CA ALA A 74 -8.29 5.19 -10.59
C ALA A 74 -9.75 5.05 -11.03
N GLU A 75 -10.51 6.11 -10.81
CA GLU A 75 -11.78 6.37 -11.47
C GLU A 75 -11.45 7.32 -12.62
N GLU A 76 -11.60 6.83 -13.85
CA GLU A 76 -11.10 7.53 -15.03
C GLU A 76 -9.60 7.88 -14.87
N GLU A 77 -9.27 9.20 -14.91
CA GLU A 77 -7.90 9.67 -14.74
C GLU A 77 -7.55 10.06 -13.28
N ARG A 78 -8.54 10.02 -12.37
CA ARG A 78 -8.35 10.41 -10.97
C ARG A 78 -7.89 9.23 -10.12
N ILE A 79 -6.68 9.29 -9.59
CA ILE A 79 -6.21 8.29 -8.62
C ILE A 79 -7.03 8.41 -7.33
N VAL A 80 -7.63 7.30 -6.92
CA VAL A 80 -8.47 7.16 -5.73
C VAL A 80 -7.85 6.25 -4.66
N ALA A 81 -6.82 5.48 -5.02
CA ALA A 81 -6.01 4.74 -4.07
C ALA A 81 -4.59 4.52 -4.60
N TYR A 82 -3.65 4.40 -3.66
CA TYR A 82 -2.27 4.04 -3.92
C TYR A 82 -1.86 2.94 -2.95
N ALA A 83 -1.28 1.87 -3.48
CA ALA A 83 -0.86 0.71 -2.70
C ALA A 83 0.48 0.18 -3.23
N PHE A 84 1.33 -0.32 -2.35
CA PHE A 84 2.65 -0.79 -2.74
C PHE A 84 3.20 -1.85 -1.80
N LEU A 85 4.20 -2.57 -2.30
CA LEU A 85 5.16 -3.34 -1.53
C LEU A 85 6.55 -2.77 -1.82
N TRP A 86 7.14 -2.07 -0.87
CA TRP A 86 8.54 -1.65 -0.93
C TRP A 86 9.46 -2.83 -0.63
N GLU A 87 10.67 -2.80 -1.18
CA GLU A 87 11.61 -3.92 -1.08
C GLU A 87 10.96 -5.24 -1.54
N TYR A 88 10.20 -5.16 -2.64
CA TYR A 88 9.47 -6.31 -3.17
C TYR A 88 10.37 -7.47 -3.55
N ASP A 89 11.65 -7.20 -3.86
CA ASP A 89 12.71 -8.18 -4.11
C ASP A 89 13.23 -8.88 -2.84
N ARG A 90 12.84 -8.41 -1.63
CA ARG A 90 13.27 -8.95 -0.34
C ARG A 90 12.27 -9.99 0.21
N PRO A 91 12.72 -10.87 1.15
CA PRO A 91 11.83 -11.89 1.75
C PRO A 91 10.58 -11.33 2.43
N PHE A 92 10.67 -10.14 3.05
CA PHE A 92 9.58 -9.45 3.74
C PHE A 92 9.41 -8.03 3.19
N PRO A 93 8.72 -7.85 2.07
CA PRO A 93 8.39 -6.50 1.59
C PRO A 93 7.50 -5.74 2.58
N VAL A 94 7.57 -4.41 2.51
CA VAL A 94 6.81 -3.49 3.36
C VAL A 94 5.59 -2.96 2.61
N LEU A 95 4.42 -3.20 3.15
CA LEU A 95 3.15 -2.79 2.58
C LEU A 95 2.77 -1.37 3.00
N GLY A 96 2.38 -0.56 2.03
CA GLY A 96 1.65 0.68 2.24
C GLY A 96 0.35 0.70 1.43
N LEU A 97 -0.70 1.29 2.01
CA LEU A 97 -2.04 1.34 1.41
C LEU A 97 -2.79 2.59 1.85
N GLY A 98 -3.08 3.47 0.91
CA GLY A 98 -3.91 4.65 1.09
C GLY A 98 -5.10 4.68 0.15
N VAL A 99 -6.28 5.05 0.67
CA VAL A 99 -7.54 5.18 -0.08
C VAL A 99 -8.11 6.57 0.19
N ALA A 100 -8.46 7.30 -0.86
CA ALA A 100 -9.09 8.62 -0.77
C ALA A 100 -10.39 8.55 0.04
N ASP A 101 -10.66 9.59 0.84
CA ASP A 101 -11.75 9.62 1.82
C ASP A 101 -13.11 9.19 1.23
N PRO A 102 -13.56 9.70 0.06
CA PRO A 102 -14.84 9.30 -0.53
C PRO A 102 -14.90 7.82 -0.95
N TRP A 103 -13.75 7.16 -1.09
CA TRP A 103 -13.62 5.77 -1.57
C TRP A 103 -13.41 4.77 -0.45
N GLN A 104 -13.28 5.24 0.78
CA GLN A 104 -13.14 4.38 1.94
C GLN A 104 -14.48 3.68 2.26
N GLY A 105 -14.41 2.47 2.84
CA GLY A 105 -15.59 1.69 3.23
C GLY A 105 -16.27 0.90 2.11
N ARG A 106 -15.84 1.09 0.87
CA ARG A 106 -16.44 0.45 -0.30
C ARG A 106 -15.79 -0.90 -0.68
N GLY A 107 -14.79 -1.35 0.09
CA GLY A 107 -14.07 -2.61 -0.18
C GLY A 107 -12.76 -2.45 -0.96
N LEU A 108 -12.46 -1.24 -1.48
CA LEU A 108 -11.29 -1.00 -2.33
C LEU A 108 -9.96 -1.36 -1.65
N GLY A 109 -9.76 -0.93 -0.40
CA GLY A 109 -8.53 -1.24 0.34
C GLY A 109 -8.32 -2.74 0.53
N GLY A 110 -9.39 -3.50 0.80
CA GLY A 110 -9.31 -4.97 0.90
C GLY A 110 -8.92 -5.62 -0.42
N ALA A 111 -9.53 -5.22 -1.51
CA ALA A 111 -9.24 -5.77 -2.83
C ALA A 111 -7.80 -5.45 -3.30
N LEU A 112 -7.27 -4.26 -2.99
CA LEU A 112 -5.87 -3.93 -3.29
C LEU A 112 -4.91 -4.74 -2.41
N LEU A 113 -5.21 -4.88 -1.11
CA LEU A 113 -4.43 -5.71 -0.19
C LEU A 113 -4.37 -7.16 -0.68
N ASP A 114 -5.51 -7.73 -1.08
CA ASP A 114 -5.58 -9.10 -1.59
C ASP A 114 -4.70 -9.28 -2.85
N ARG A 115 -4.64 -8.28 -3.75
CA ARG A 115 -3.74 -8.29 -4.91
C ARG A 115 -2.26 -8.24 -4.53
N LEU A 116 -1.89 -7.40 -3.56
CA LEU A 116 -0.50 -7.31 -3.09
C LEU A 116 -0.06 -8.61 -2.40
N VAL A 117 -0.94 -9.21 -1.60
CA VAL A 117 -0.69 -10.52 -0.97
C VAL A 117 -0.51 -11.61 -2.05
N ALA A 118 -1.40 -11.67 -3.04
CA ALA A 118 -1.29 -12.61 -4.14
C ALA A 118 0.03 -12.43 -4.94
N ALA A 119 0.45 -11.19 -5.17
CA ALA A 119 1.73 -10.91 -5.83
C ALA A 119 2.94 -11.36 -4.99
N ALA A 120 2.92 -11.15 -3.67
CA ALA A 120 3.97 -11.62 -2.78
C ALA A 120 4.06 -13.15 -2.72
N VAL A 121 2.91 -13.84 -2.71
CA VAL A 121 2.83 -15.31 -2.81
C VAL A 121 3.42 -15.79 -4.13
N ALA A 122 3.00 -15.20 -5.25
CA ALA A 122 3.49 -15.58 -6.59
C ALA A 122 5.00 -15.35 -6.75
N ALA A 123 5.56 -14.35 -6.05
CA ALA A 123 7.01 -14.07 -6.02
C ALA A 123 7.76 -14.88 -4.94
N ALA A 124 7.08 -15.85 -4.29
CA ALA A 124 7.64 -16.70 -3.23
C ALA A 124 8.27 -15.91 -2.07
N ARG A 125 7.63 -14.80 -1.64
CA ARG A 125 8.07 -14.03 -0.48
C ARG A 125 7.78 -14.80 0.81
N ASP A 126 8.58 -14.57 1.84
CA ASP A 126 8.44 -15.23 3.13
C ASP A 126 7.29 -14.68 3.96
N GLY A 127 7.00 -13.40 3.78
CA GLY A 127 5.91 -12.70 4.46
C GLY A 127 5.76 -11.27 3.97
N ILE A 128 4.89 -10.51 4.62
CA ILE A 128 4.67 -9.07 4.38
C ILE A 128 4.67 -8.37 5.73
N GLU A 129 5.32 -7.22 5.83
CA GLU A 129 5.26 -6.35 6.99
C GLU A 129 4.55 -5.04 6.66
N LEU A 130 3.97 -4.42 7.66
CA LEU A 130 3.43 -3.07 7.60
C LEU A 130 3.56 -2.38 8.95
N THR A 131 3.42 -1.06 8.94
CA THR A 131 3.20 -0.28 10.14
C THR A 131 1.87 0.47 10.06
N THR A 132 1.26 0.73 11.21
CA THR A 132 0.02 1.49 11.30
C THR A 132 -0.09 2.19 12.65
N VAL A 133 -0.69 3.38 12.67
CA VAL A 133 -0.89 4.08 13.94
C VAL A 133 -1.89 3.35 14.85
N PRO A 134 -1.68 3.35 16.19
CA PRO A 134 -2.48 2.54 17.13
C PRO A 134 -3.98 2.81 17.08
N HIS A 135 -4.41 4.02 16.77
CA HIS A 135 -5.81 4.44 16.84
C HIS A 135 -6.62 4.16 15.56
N THR A 136 -6.05 3.48 14.57
CA THR A 136 -6.75 3.11 13.33
C THR A 136 -7.42 1.75 13.41
N ALA A 137 -8.46 1.62 14.24
CA ALA A 137 -9.21 0.35 14.42
C ALA A 137 -9.64 -0.25 13.06
N ARG A 138 -10.05 0.59 12.10
CA ARG A 138 -10.48 0.15 10.77
C ARG A 138 -9.35 -0.46 9.95
N ALA A 139 -8.18 0.19 9.90
CA ALA A 139 -7.02 -0.34 9.18
C ALA A 139 -6.52 -1.63 9.83
N ARG A 140 -6.43 -1.63 11.16
CA ARG A 140 -6.04 -2.81 11.93
C ARG A 140 -6.97 -3.99 11.67
N SER A 141 -8.30 -3.80 11.75
CA SER A 141 -9.28 -4.84 11.45
C SER A 141 -9.17 -5.36 10.02
N LEU A 142 -8.88 -4.49 9.04
CA LEU A 142 -8.61 -4.89 7.66
C LEU A 142 -7.42 -5.85 7.57
N TYR A 143 -6.31 -5.52 8.20
CA TYR A 143 -5.11 -6.34 8.18
C TYR A 143 -5.29 -7.65 8.96
N GLU A 144 -5.88 -7.59 10.16
CA GLU A 144 -6.17 -8.78 10.97
C GLU A 144 -7.07 -9.78 10.24
N SER A 145 -8.07 -9.30 9.49
CA SER A 145 -8.96 -10.15 8.68
C SER A 145 -8.26 -10.89 7.54
N ARG A 146 -7.03 -10.48 7.16
CA ARG A 146 -6.17 -11.14 6.17
C ARG A 146 -5.00 -11.89 6.80
N GLY A 147 -5.04 -12.12 8.11
CA GLY A 147 -4.05 -12.93 8.80
C GLY A 147 -2.82 -12.18 9.29
N PHE A 148 -2.76 -10.86 9.13
CA PHE A 148 -1.70 -10.09 9.77
C PHE A 148 -1.84 -10.15 11.29
N ARG A 149 -0.72 -10.27 11.98
CA ARG A 149 -0.64 -10.31 13.44
C ARG A 149 0.26 -9.19 13.95
N LEU A 150 -0.05 -8.70 15.15
CA LEU A 150 0.81 -7.73 15.84
C LEU A 150 2.19 -8.36 16.07
N ALA A 151 3.24 -7.65 15.68
CA ALA A 151 4.64 -8.07 15.79
C ALA A 151 5.47 -7.09 16.64
N GLY A 152 4.83 -6.17 17.33
CA GLY A 152 5.44 -5.20 18.21
C GLY A 152 5.12 -3.75 17.84
N GLU A 153 5.87 -2.83 18.43
CA GLU A 153 5.82 -1.41 18.13
C GLU A 153 7.17 -0.94 17.59
N VAL A 154 7.15 0.04 16.71
CA VAL A 154 8.35 0.60 16.09
C VAL A 154 8.25 2.12 15.95
N ASP A 155 9.39 2.76 15.91
CA ASP A 155 9.47 4.15 15.47
C ASP A 155 9.63 4.15 13.94
N ASN A 156 8.66 4.72 13.25
CA ASN A 156 8.64 4.86 11.80
C ASN A 156 8.91 6.31 11.40
N VAL A 157 9.65 6.52 10.31
CA VAL A 157 9.91 7.85 9.76
C VAL A 157 8.86 8.11 8.67
N ALA A 158 7.96 9.05 8.94
CA ALA A 158 6.97 9.51 7.96
C ALA A 158 7.62 10.30 6.82
N GLY A 159 6.89 10.46 5.72
CA GLY A 159 7.38 11.16 4.53
C GLY A 159 7.74 12.65 4.70
N ASP A 160 7.36 13.25 5.81
CA ASP A 160 7.76 14.61 6.23
C ASP A 160 8.92 14.63 7.24
N GLY A 161 9.53 13.46 7.49
CA GLY A 161 10.68 13.30 8.39
C GLY A 161 10.32 13.15 9.87
N ARG A 162 9.04 13.24 10.26
CA ARG A 162 8.62 13.02 11.65
C ARG A 162 8.77 11.55 12.04
N VAL A 163 9.23 11.32 13.27
CA VAL A 163 9.20 9.99 13.87
C VAL A 163 7.83 9.77 14.50
N VAL A 164 7.18 8.69 14.13
CA VAL A 164 5.84 8.31 14.63
C VAL A 164 5.92 6.91 15.24
N ARG A 165 5.40 6.77 16.46
CA ARG A 165 5.27 5.46 17.10
C ARG A 165 4.12 4.70 16.48
N GLU A 166 4.40 3.53 15.89
CA GLU A 166 3.43 2.73 15.15
C GLU A 166 3.44 1.27 15.59
N LEU A 167 2.32 0.59 15.38
CA LEU A 167 2.22 -0.86 15.50
C LEU A 167 2.83 -1.50 14.25
N ARG A 168 3.78 -2.42 14.45
CA ARG A 168 4.26 -3.30 13.39
C ARG A 168 3.34 -4.52 13.31
N MET A 169 2.84 -4.81 12.12
CA MET A 169 2.07 -6.02 11.85
C MET A 169 2.74 -6.86 10.76
N ARG A 170 2.55 -8.16 10.82
CA ARG A 170 3.19 -9.12 9.93
C ARG A 170 2.22 -10.20 9.48
N LEU A 171 2.26 -10.52 8.20
CA LEU A 171 1.66 -11.71 7.60
C LEU A 171 2.79 -12.67 7.23
N MET A 172 2.78 -13.88 7.78
CA MET A 172 3.67 -14.96 7.38
C MET A 172 3.07 -15.68 6.18
N LEU A 173 3.83 -15.80 5.10
CA LEU A 173 3.44 -16.56 3.90
C LEU A 173 4.12 -17.94 3.87
N ARG A 174 5.21 -18.11 4.63
CA ARG A 174 5.92 -19.37 4.83
C ARG A 174 6.11 -19.62 6.32
N ALA A 175 5.84 -20.84 6.76
CA ALA A 175 5.89 -21.21 8.17
C ALA A 175 7.33 -21.26 8.76
N ASP A 176 8.31 -21.52 7.90
CA ASP A 176 9.73 -21.68 8.24
C ASP A 176 10.56 -20.39 8.10
N ALA A 177 9.92 -19.30 7.72
CA ALA A 177 10.60 -18.05 7.42
C ALA A 177 11.18 -17.39 8.69
N ARG A 178 12.42 -16.90 8.57
CA ARG A 178 13.05 -16.08 9.61
C ARG A 178 12.68 -14.62 9.41
N THR A 179 12.15 -14.01 10.45
CA THR A 179 11.69 -12.61 10.41
C THR A 179 12.87 -11.64 10.54
N PRO A 180 12.97 -10.63 9.66
CA PRO A 180 14.05 -9.65 9.74
C PRO A 180 13.86 -8.68 10.90
N GLU A 181 14.96 -8.19 11.46
CA GLU A 181 14.97 -6.94 12.20
C GLU A 181 15.25 -5.79 11.23
N ARG A 182 14.39 -4.78 11.23
CA ARG A 182 14.56 -3.59 10.35
C ARG A 182 14.06 -2.31 11.00
N ARG A 183 14.58 -1.19 10.50
CA ARG A 183 13.95 0.12 10.69
C ARG A 183 12.92 0.34 9.58
N PHE A 184 11.81 0.98 9.93
CA PHE A 184 10.80 1.39 8.96
C PHE A 184 11.06 2.84 8.58
N ALA A 185 11.32 3.06 7.30
CA ALA A 185 11.49 4.37 6.68
C ALA A 185 11.24 4.22 5.16
N PRO A 186 10.90 5.31 4.45
CA PRO A 186 10.86 5.29 3.00
C PRO A 186 12.20 4.79 2.42
N PRO A 187 12.19 3.94 1.40
CA PRO A 187 13.43 3.56 0.71
C PRO A 187 14.05 4.79 0.03
N GLY A 188 15.35 4.89 0.13
CA GLY A 188 16.14 5.97 -0.47
C GLY A 188 16.14 5.98 -2.00
#